data_492ebde707aae71f0e6002a924ade512
#
_entry.id   492ebde707aae71f0e6002a924ade512
#
_cell.length_a   1.000
_cell.length_b   1.000
_cell.length_c   1.000
_cell.angle_alpha   90.00
_cell.angle_beta   90.00
_cell.angle_gamma   90.00
#
_symmetry.space_group_name_H-M   'P 1'
#
loop_
_entity.id
_entity.type
_entity.pdbx_description
1 polymer ?
#
loop_
_entity_poly.entity_id
_entity_poly.type
_entity_poly.pdbx_seq_one_letter_code
_entity_poly.pdbx_strand_id
1 'polypeptide(L)'
;MDTDYIPLAGQIFTGAFTLIDLIFVIILLLLLLCSALISGSEVAYFSLSPSQLKYLEDNGYEKARNLQQKPNRLLATILISNNFVNVAIVVLSTYLVNSLFDFSAYPTLGFIIQVIVVTFVILLAGEIIPKLYANRSQLSMVIFMAGPLTFLSHLFRPLSALLIGSTSIISKRMDKKDNLSIDQLSKALELTKDTAINEEKDILEGIVRFGNIDA
;
A
#
# COMPACT_ATOMS: atom_id res chain seq x y z
N MET A 1 -47.21 -28.20 -23.98
CA MET A 1 -46.55 -28.03 -22.67
C MET A 1 -45.28 -27.23 -22.96
N ASP A 2 -45.54 -25.94 -23.24
CA ASP A 2 -44.46 -24.98 -23.61
C ASP A 2 -43.86 -24.46 -22.30
N THR A 3 -42.69 -24.96 -21.97
CA THR A 3 -41.86 -24.41 -20.94
C THR A 3 -41.28 -23.10 -21.49
N ASP A 4 -41.89 -21.96 -21.13
CA ASP A 4 -41.34 -20.64 -21.34
C ASP A 4 -39.96 -20.59 -20.72
N TYR A 5 -38.94 -20.78 -21.54
CA TYR A 5 -37.54 -20.44 -21.19
C TYR A 5 -37.45 -18.91 -21.19
N ILE A 6 -37.87 -18.30 -20.09
CA ILE A 6 -37.50 -16.92 -19.82
C ILE A 6 -35.97 -16.94 -19.62
N PRO A 7 -35.20 -16.27 -20.48
CA PRO A 7 -33.75 -16.28 -20.32
C PRO A 7 -33.40 -15.70 -18.96
N LEU A 8 -32.62 -16.41 -18.16
CA LEU A 8 -32.15 -16.03 -16.82
C LEU A 8 -31.65 -14.57 -16.75
N ALA A 9 -31.09 -14.08 -17.85
CA ALA A 9 -30.64 -12.69 -17.99
C ALA A 9 -31.74 -11.62 -17.87
N GLY A 10 -32.99 -11.94 -18.26
CA GLY A 10 -34.11 -10.99 -18.17
C GLY A 10 -34.72 -10.87 -16.78
N GLN A 11 -34.47 -11.84 -15.89
CA GLN A 11 -34.97 -11.83 -14.51
C GLN A 11 -34.02 -11.13 -13.51
N ILE A 12 -32.76 -10.90 -13.91
CA ILE A 12 -31.71 -10.37 -13.04
C ILE A 12 -31.67 -8.83 -13.09
N PHE A 13 -32.24 -8.19 -14.13
CA PHE A 13 -32.20 -6.74 -14.29
C PHE A 13 -33.48 -6.10 -13.69
N THR A 14 -33.35 -5.37 -12.59
CA THR A 14 -34.49 -4.87 -11.79
C THR A 14 -35.18 -3.62 -12.33
N GLY A 15 -34.67 -2.96 -13.36
CA GLY A 15 -35.42 -1.84 -13.86
C GLY A 15 -34.65 -0.58 -14.27
N ALA A 16 -35.37 0.51 -14.34
CA ALA A 16 -34.89 1.79 -14.87
C ALA A 16 -33.73 2.35 -14.03
N PHE A 17 -32.60 2.54 -14.68
CA PHE A 17 -31.45 3.27 -14.14
C PHE A 17 -31.91 4.66 -13.68
N THR A 18 -31.78 4.95 -12.40
CA THR A 18 -32.24 6.21 -11.81
C THR A 18 -31.13 7.27 -11.82
N LEU A 19 -31.53 8.53 -11.63
CA LEU A 19 -30.57 9.62 -11.49
C LEU A 19 -29.67 9.46 -10.25
N ILE A 20 -30.17 8.78 -9.22
CA ILE A 20 -29.41 8.44 -8.01
C ILE A 20 -28.33 7.43 -8.33
N ASP A 21 -28.62 6.39 -9.12
CA ASP A 21 -27.65 5.39 -9.53
C ASP A 21 -26.52 6.01 -10.34
N LEU A 22 -26.85 6.99 -11.22
CA LEU A 22 -25.85 7.75 -11.98
C LEU A 22 -24.89 8.50 -11.04
N ILE A 23 -25.43 9.17 -10.02
CA ILE A 23 -24.62 9.89 -9.02
C ILE A 23 -23.69 8.91 -8.32
N PHE A 24 -24.17 7.75 -7.87
CA PHE A 24 -23.36 6.75 -7.21
C PHE A 24 -22.29 6.13 -8.12
N VAL A 25 -22.57 5.93 -9.40
CA VAL A 25 -21.56 5.51 -10.39
C VAL A 25 -20.46 6.55 -10.52
N ILE A 26 -20.80 7.84 -10.59
CA ILE A 26 -19.82 8.93 -10.66
C ILE A 26 -18.95 8.94 -9.38
N ILE A 27 -19.56 8.81 -8.21
CA ILE A 27 -18.82 8.74 -6.93
C ILE A 27 -17.90 7.52 -6.91
N LEU A 28 -18.37 6.37 -7.40
CA LEU A 28 -17.57 5.14 -7.48
C LEU A 28 -16.34 5.33 -8.36
N LEU A 29 -16.51 5.95 -9.53
CA LEU A 29 -15.40 6.25 -10.44
C LEU A 29 -14.39 7.24 -9.82
N LEU A 30 -14.87 8.24 -9.08
CA LEU A 30 -14.01 9.16 -8.33
C LEU A 30 -13.24 8.44 -7.21
N LEU A 31 -13.87 7.53 -6.49
CA LEU A 31 -13.21 6.72 -5.46
C LEU A 31 -12.15 5.79 -6.07
N LEU A 32 -12.44 5.15 -7.21
CA LEU A 32 -11.46 4.35 -7.95
C LEU A 32 -10.27 5.18 -8.40
N LEU A 33 -10.50 6.39 -8.89
CA LEU A 33 -9.43 7.33 -9.25
C LEU A 33 -8.60 7.72 -8.03
N CYS A 34 -9.24 8.02 -6.90
CA CYS A 34 -8.55 8.31 -5.64
C CYS A 34 -7.70 7.11 -5.18
N SER A 35 -8.24 5.89 -5.20
CA SER A 35 -7.51 4.67 -4.89
C SER A 35 -6.29 4.50 -5.79
N ALA A 36 -6.47 4.69 -7.10
CA ALA A 36 -5.40 4.61 -8.09
C ALA A 36 -4.28 5.62 -7.83
N LEU A 37 -4.61 6.87 -7.54
CA LEU A 37 -3.64 7.93 -7.26
C LEU A 37 -2.88 7.68 -5.95
N ILE A 38 -3.57 7.23 -4.90
CA ILE A 38 -2.96 6.89 -3.60
C ILE A 38 -2.03 5.69 -3.77
N SER A 39 -2.48 4.63 -4.43
CA SER A 39 -1.70 3.41 -4.67
C SER A 39 -0.49 3.66 -5.57
N GLY A 40 -0.64 4.45 -6.64
CA GLY A 40 0.46 4.87 -7.49
C GLY A 40 1.50 5.71 -6.75
N SER A 41 1.05 6.57 -5.80
CA SER A 41 1.94 7.38 -4.98
C SER A 41 2.89 6.55 -4.13
N GLU A 42 2.46 5.39 -3.65
CA GLU A 42 3.32 4.47 -2.90
C GLU A 42 4.57 4.13 -3.70
N VAL A 43 4.39 3.59 -4.91
CA VAL A 43 5.52 3.23 -5.77
C VAL A 43 6.34 4.46 -6.14
N ALA A 44 5.70 5.58 -6.49
CA ALA A 44 6.41 6.79 -6.89
C ALA A 44 7.34 7.31 -5.79
N TYR A 45 6.85 7.43 -4.56
CA TYR A 45 7.65 7.95 -3.44
C TYR A 45 8.78 7.01 -3.00
N PHE A 46 8.54 5.68 -3.01
CA PHE A 46 9.54 4.70 -2.56
C PHE A 46 10.53 4.25 -3.64
N SER A 47 10.32 4.67 -4.90
CA SER A 47 11.22 4.38 -6.01
C SER A 47 12.03 5.60 -6.47
N LEU A 48 11.99 6.73 -5.75
CA LEU A 48 12.76 7.92 -6.10
C LEU A 48 14.26 7.66 -6.04
N SER A 49 14.96 8.04 -7.11
CA SER A 49 16.42 8.01 -7.16
C SER A 49 17.03 9.19 -6.37
N PRO A 50 18.30 9.08 -5.94
CA PRO A 50 19.01 10.20 -5.29
C PRO A 50 19.04 11.49 -6.11
N SER A 51 19.13 11.39 -7.43
CA SER A 51 19.07 12.55 -8.33
C SER A 51 17.71 13.22 -8.36
N GLN A 52 16.63 12.43 -8.29
CA GLN A 52 15.26 12.96 -8.21
C GLN A 52 14.97 13.61 -6.85
N LEU A 53 15.51 13.06 -5.77
CA LEU A 53 15.43 13.67 -4.44
C LEU A 53 16.12 15.03 -4.42
N LYS A 54 17.32 15.13 -5.01
CA LYS A 54 18.03 16.39 -5.15
C LYS A 54 17.24 17.39 -6.00
N TYR A 55 16.63 16.93 -7.10
CA TYR A 55 15.76 17.77 -7.93
C TYR A 55 14.59 18.37 -7.14
N LEU A 56 13.93 17.60 -6.27
CA LEU A 56 12.85 18.10 -5.42
C LEU A 56 13.35 19.18 -4.44
N GLU A 57 14.57 19.05 -3.95
CA GLU A 57 15.19 20.01 -3.04
C GLU A 57 15.56 21.30 -3.79
N ASP A 58 16.27 21.21 -4.90
CA ASP A 58 16.77 22.36 -5.68
C ASP A 58 15.62 23.19 -6.27
N ASN A 59 14.45 22.57 -6.57
CA ASN A 59 13.30 23.25 -7.14
C ASN A 59 12.21 23.64 -6.11
N GLY A 60 12.46 23.50 -4.81
CA GLY A 60 11.58 23.99 -3.75
C GLY A 60 10.29 23.20 -3.56
N TYR A 61 10.25 21.91 -3.92
CA TYR A 61 9.10 21.02 -3.68
C TYR A 61 9.06 20.54 -2.21
N GLU A 62 8.94 21.51 -1.27
CA GLU A 62 9.03 21.24 0.17
C GLU A 62 8.02 20.21 0.69
N LYS A 63 6.77 20.22 0.18
CA LYS A 63 5.74 19.26 0.61
C LYS A 63 6.15 17.82 0.28
N ALA A 64 6.66 17.60 -0.93
CA ALA A 64 7.12 16.28 -1.38
C ALA A 64 8.31 15.81 -0.54
N ARG A 65 9.28 16.70 -0.32
CA ARG A 65 10.47 16.45 0.51
C ARG A 65 10.11 16.11 1.96
N ASN A 66 9.22 16.91 2.58
CA ASN A 66 8.80 16.69 3.97
C ASN A 66 8.09 15.35 4.17
N LEU A 67 7.32 14.89 3.17
CA LEU A 67 6.71 13.56 3.18
C LEU A 67 7.78 12.47 3.08
N GLN A 68 8.75 12.64 2.17
CA GLN A 68 9.84 11.68 1.96
C GLN A 68 10.76 11.53 3.17
N GLN A 69 11.00 12.61 3.93
CA GLN A 69 11.79 12.58 5.16
C GLN A 69 11.15 11.76 6.30
N LYS A 70 9.87 11.40 6.18
CA LYS A 70 9.13 10.62 7.18
C LYS A 70 8.51 9.36 6.55
N PRO A 71 9.32 8.42 6.04
CA PRO A 71 8.86 7.31 5.22
C PRO A 71 7.84 6.42 5.95
N ASN A 72 8.07 6.10 7.21
CA ASN A 72 7.13 5.28 8.00
C ASN A 72 5.75 5.94 8.15
N ARG A 73 5.73 7.27 8.33
CA ARG A 73 4.48 8.03 8.43
C ARG A 73 3.79 8.13 7.07
N LEU A 74 4.55 8.34 6.01
CA LEU A 74 4.06 8.38 4.65
C LEU A 74 3.42 7.03 4.28
N LEU A 75 4.13 5.93 4.51
CA LEU A 75 3.63 4.58 4.26
C LEU A 75 2.34 4.29 5.04
N ALA A 76 2.32 4.60 6.35
CA ALA A 76 1.12 4.44 7.17
C ALA A 76 -0.06 5.27 6.63
N THR A 77 0.20 6.52 6.22
CA THR A 77 -0.84 7.39 5.65
C THR A 77 -1.40 6.81 4.34
N ILE A 78 -0.53 6.39 3.42
CA ILE A 78 -0.93 5.79 2.14
C ILE A 78 -1.76 4.52 2.38
N LEU A 79 -1.27 3.63 3.24
CA LEU A 79 -1.94 2.36 3.56
C LEU A 79 -3.34 2.59 4.16
N ILE A 80 -3.46 3.47 5.17
CA ILE A 80 -4.74 3.78 5.80
C ILE A 80 -5.70 4.41 4.79
N SER A 81 -5.22 5.39 4.01
CA SER A 81 -6.04 6.09 3.02
C SER A 81 -6.54 5.15 1.94
N ASN A 82 -5.67 4.28 1.40
CA ASN A 82 -6.04 3.32 0.37
C ASN A 82 -7.09 2.33 0.88
N ASN A 83 -6.87 1.74 2.07
CA ASN A 83 -7.84 0.83 2.67
C ASN A 83 -9.19 1.51 2.94
N PHE A 84 -9.18 2.76 3.42
CA PHE A 84 -10.42 3.52 3.65
C PHE A 84 -11.21 3.74 2.36
N VAL A 85 -10.53 4.13 1.29
CA VAL A 85 -11.14 4.31 -0.03
C VAL A 85 -11.64 2.97 -0.59
N ASN A 86 -10.87 1.89 -0.47
CA ASN A 86 -11.28 0.56 -0.93
C ASN A 86 -12.53 0.05 -0.21
N VAL A 87 -12.64 0.27 1.10
CA VAL A 87 -13.87 -0.05 1.88
C VAL A 87 -15.06 0.78 1.37
N ALA A 88 -14.87 2.07 1.10
CA ALA A 88 -15.92 2.92 0.54
C ALA A 88 -16.38 2.42 -0.85
N ILE A 89 -15.44 1.99 -1.71
CA ILE A 89 -15.76 1.38 -3.02
C ILE A 89 -16.62 0.12 -2.84
N VAL A 90 -16.22 -0.78 -1.92
CA VAL A 90 -16.98 -2.02 -1.67
C VAL A 90 -18.40 -1.73 -1.20
N VAL A 91 -18.57 -0.82 -0.22
CA VAL A 91 -19.90 -0.44 0.30
C VAL A 91 -20.77 0.17 -0.80
N LEU A 92 -20.22 1.10 -1.58
CA LEU A 92 -20.97 1.76 -2.65
C LEU A 92 -21.30 0.80 -3.80
N SER A 93 -20.38 -0.11 -4.14
CA SER A 93 -20.61 -1.15 -5.14
C SER A 93 -21.73 -2.09 -4.72
N THR A 94 -21.81 -2.44 -3.43
CA THR A 94 -22.89 -3.28 -2.90
C THR A 94 -24.25 -2.61 -3.10
N TYR A 95 -24.34 -1.32 -2.82
CA TYR A 95 -25.58 -0.56 -3.07
C TYR A 95 -25.95 -0.58 -4.55
N LEU A 96 -25.00 -0.27 -5.44
CA LEU A 96 -25.25 -0.25 -6.89
C LEU A 96 -25.67 -1.62 -7.45
N VAL A 97 -24.99 -2.69 -7.00
CA VAL A 97 -25.35 -4.04 -7.43
C VAL A 97 -26.78 -4.39 -7.01
N ASN A 98 -27.16 -4.11 -5.76
CA ASN A 98 -28.51 -4.40 -5.27
C ASN A 98 -29.58 -3.47 -5.90
N SER A 99 -29.22 -2.27 -6.37
CA SER A 99 -30.13 -1.37 -7.07
C SER A 99 -30.41 -1.80 -8.51
N LEU A 100 -29.35 -2.33 -9.18
CA LEU A 100 -29.40 -2.63 -10.62
C LEU A 100 -29.77 -4.08 -10.91
N PHE A 101 -29.46 -5.01 -9.99
CA PHE A 101 -29.62 -6.45 -10.17
C PHE A 101 -30.44 -7.07 -9.06
N ASP A 102 -31.40 -7.91 -9.42
CA ASP A 102 -32.18 -8.71 -8.48
C ASP A 102 -31.60 -10.13 -8.34
N PHE A 103 -30.87 -10.34 -7.28
CA PHE A 103 -30.34 -11.65 -6.91
C PHE A 103 -31.22 -12.35 -5.84
N SER A 104 -32.46 -11.94 -5.63
CA SER A 104 -33.33 -12.53 -4.58
C SER A 104 -33.55 -14.02 -4.77
N ALA A 105 -33.58 -14.51 -6.02
CA ALA A 105 -33.67 -15.94 -6.33
C ALA A 105 -32.37 -16.73 -5.99
N TYR A 106 -31.22 -16.08 -6.04
CA TYR A 106 -29.89 -16.70 -5.85
C TYR A 106 -28.95 -15.79 -5.06
N PRO A 107 -29.23 -15.48 -3.77
CA PRO A 107 -28.47 -14.46 -3.02
C PRO A 107 -27.00 -14.82 -2.84
N THR A 108 -26.68 -16.10 -2.63
CA THR A 108 -25.29 -16.57 -2.51
C THR A 108 -24.48 -16.35 -3.79
N LEU A 109 -25.10 -16.61 -4.94
CA LEU A 109 -24.45 -16.42 -6.24
C LEU A 109 -24.22 -14.93 -6.53
N GLY A 110 -25.20 -14.08 -6.24
CA GLY A 110 -25.06 -12.63 -6.34
C GLY A 110 -23.91 -12.09 -5.48
N PHE A 111 -23.82 -12.54 -4.23
CA PHE A 111 -22.72 -12.18 -3.33
C PHE A 111 -21.36 -12.61 -3.86
N ILE A 112 -21.21 -13.84 -4.35
CA ILE A 112 -19.94 -14.35 -4.89
C ILE A 112 -19.51 -13.54 -6.11
N ILE A 113 -20.42 -13.33 -7.07
CA ILE A 113 -20.14 -12.54 -8.28
C ILE A 113 -19.72 -11.12 -7.89
N GLN A 114 -20.46 -10.48 -7.01
CA GLN A 114 -20.15 -9.13 -6.54
C GLN A 114 -18.77 -9.04 -5.92
N VAL A 115 -18.43 -9.93 -4.99
CA VAL A 115 -17.11 -9.93 -4.31
C VAL A 115 -15.99 -10.12 -5.33
N ILE A 116 -16.13 -11.08 -6.25
CA ILE A 116 -15.11 -11.35 -7.28
C ILE A 116 -14.93 -10.15 -8.20
N VAL A 117 -16.03 -9.60 -8.74
CA VAL A 117 -15.95 -8.47 -9.70
C VAL A 117 -15.40 -7.21 -9.04
N VAL A 118 -15.91 -6.84 -7.87
CA VAL A 118 -15.46 -5.63 -7.16
C VAL A 118 -13.99 -5.76 -6.76
N THR A 119 -13.58 -6.92 -6.22
CA THR A 119 -12.18 -7.16 -5.87
C THR A 119 -11.27 -7.08 -7.09
N PHE A 120 -11.68 -7.69 -8.21
CA PHE A 120 -10.92 -7.63 -9.47
C PHE A 120 -10.77 -6.20 -9.98
N VAL A 121 -11.84 -5.40 -9.96
CA VAL A 121 -11.80 -3.99 -10.37
C VAL A 121 -10.90 -3.15 -9.48
N ILE A 122 -10.99 -3.31 -8.16
CA ILE A 122 -10.11 -2.61 -7.20
C ILE A 122 -8.65 -2.97 -7.44
N LEU A 123 -8.34 -4.27 -7.52
CA LEU A 123 -6.97 -4.73 -7.75
C LEU A 123 -6.40 -4.23 -9.09
N LEU A 124 -7.17 -4.35 -10.16
CA LEU A 124 -6.68 -3.99 -11.49
C LEU A 124 -6.59 -2.47 -11.66
N ALA A 125 -7.71 -1.76 -11.47
CA ALA A 125 -7.81 -0.33 -11.74
C ALA A 125 -7.34 0.56 -10.57
N GLY A 126 -7.52 0.11 -9.33
CA GLY A 126 -7.14 0.84 -8.12
C GLY A 126 -5.68 0.61 -7.69
N GLU A 127 -5.07 -0.53 -8.05
CA GLU A 127 -3.74 -0.88 -7.53
C GLU A 127 -2.72 -1.23 -8.61
N ILE A 128 -2.95 -2.24 -9.45
CA ILE A 128 -1.92 -2.77 -10.36
C ILE A 128 -1.56 -1.77 -11.45
N ILE A 129 -2.55 -1.32 -12.23
CA ILE A 129 -2.33 -0.40 -13.35
C ILE A 129 -1.68 0.92 -12.87
N PRO A 130 -2.17 1.57 -11.80
CA PRO A 130 -1.57 2.80 -11.30
C PRO A 130 -0.13 2.64 -10.81
N LYS A 131 0.21 1.53 -10.14
CA LYS A 131 1.57 1.23 -9.70
C LYS A 131 2.53 1.06 -10.89
N LEU A 132 2.08 0.37 -11.95
CA LEU A 132 2.88 0.22 -13.17
C LEU A 132 3.12 1.58 -13.87
N TYR A 133 2.11 2.43 -13.93
CA TYR A 133 2.23 3.77 -14.50
C TYR A 133 3.14 4.66 -13.65
N ALA A 134 2.95 4.67 -12.34
CA ALA A 134 3.75 5.46 -11.40
C ALA A 134 5.24 5.12 -11.43
N ASN A 135 5.58 3.85 -11.67
CA ASN A 135 6.97 3.41 -11.82
C ASN A 135 7.69 4.05 -13.03
N ARG A 136 6.94 4.44 -14.06
CA ARG A 136 7.48 5.15 -15.23
C ARG A 136 7.53 6.68 -15.07
N SER A 137 6.69 7.24 -14.21
CA SER A 137 6.48 8.70 -14.06
C SER A 137 6.58 9.14 -12.60
N GLN A 138 7.59 8.63 -11.88
CA GLN A 138 7.74 8.80 -10.42
C GLN A 138 7.71 10.28 -10.00
N LEU A 139 8.56 11.11 -10.60
CA LEU A 139 8.73 12.51 -10.20
C LEU A 139 7.43 13.33 -10.38
N SER A 140 6.75 13.17 -11.52
CA SER A 140 5.48 13.86 -11.80
C SER A 140 4.40 13.45 -10.81
N MET A 141 4.32 12.15 -10.50
CA MET A 141 3.35 11.62 -9.55
C MET A 141 3.61 12.12 -8.13
N VAL A 142 4.87 12.17 -7.70
CA VAL A 142 5.28 12.69 -6.39
C VAL A 142 4.92 14.17 -6.24
N ILE A 143 5.23 14.99 -7.25
CA ILE A 143 4.92 16.42 -7.23
C ILE A 143 3.41 16.65 -7.18
N PHE A 144 2.65 15.95 -8.03
CA PHE A 144 1.19 16.06 -8.08
C PHE A 144 0.53 15.65 -6.76
N MET A 145 0.96 14.52 -6.19
CA MET A 145 0.36 13.95 -4.98
C MET A 145 0.88 14.54 -3.66
N ALA A 146 1.91 15.40 -3.70
CA ALA A 146 2.46 16.03 -2.49
C ALA A 146 1.42 16.81 -1.68
N GLY A 147 0.54 17.56 -2.33
CA GLY A 147 -0.55 18.29 -1.69
C GLY A 147 -1.59 17.36 -1.04
N PRO A 148 -2.26 16.50 -1.83
CA PRO A 148 -3.24 15.54 -1.34
C PRO A 148 -2.71 14.65 -0.20
N LEU A 149 -1.50 14.09 -0.34
CA LEU A 149 -0.90 13.24 0.70
C LEU A 149 -0.55 14.02 1.97
N THR A 150 -0.15 15.29 1.85
CA THR A 150 0.05 16.15 3.03
C THR A 150 -1.26 16.32 3.79
N PHE A 151 -2.36 16.59 3.09
CA PHE A 151 -3.69 16.68 3.69
C PHE A 151 -4.09 15.37 4.38
N LEU A 152 -3.99 14.23 3.68
CA LEU A 152 -4.28 12.91 4.22
C LEU A 152 -3.40 12.57 5.44
N SER A 153 -2.13 12.98 5.42
CA SER A 153 -1.21 12.75 6.54
C SER A 153 -1.58 13.54 7.80
N HIS A 154 -2.26 14.68 7.65
CA HIS A 154 -2.82 15.41 8.78
C HIS A 154 -4.14 14.81 9.26
N LEU A 155 -5.01 14.42 8.33
CA LEU A 155 -6.31 13.81 8.62
C LEU A 155 -6.14 12.47 9.37
N PHE A 156 -5.25 11.59 8.88
CA PHE A 156 -5.01 10.27 9.45
C PHE A 156 -3.88 10.23 10.49
N ARG A 157 -3.45 11.40 10.99
CA ARG A 157 -2.38 11.49 11.99
C ARG A 157 -2.59 10.58 13.21
N PRO A 158 -3.77 10.54 13.86
CA PRO A 158 -3.98 9.67 15.01
C PRO A 158 -3.88 8.18 14.66
N LEU A 159 -4.45 7.76 13.52
CA LEU A 159 -4.38 6.37 13.06
C LEU A 159 -2.96 5.96 12.67
N SER A 160 -2.24 6.85 11.96
CA SER A 160 -0.84 6.60 11.59
C SER A 160 0.05 6.47 12.82
N ALA A 161 -0.19 7.27 13.87
CA ALA A 161 0.56 7.16 15.11
C ALA A 161 0.32 5.84 15.83
N LEU A 162 -0.93 5.33 15.85
CA LEU A 162 -1.25 4.01 16.38
C LEU A 162 -0.55 2.89 15.60
N LEU A 163 -0.58 2.95 14.28
CA LEU A 163 0.04 1.93 13.42
C LEU A 163 1.57 1.91 13.60
N ILE A 164 2.21 3.07 13.62
CA ILE A 164 3.67 3.18 13.83
C ILE A 164 4.03 2.76 15.26
N GLY A 165 3.23 3.13 16.25
CA GLY A 165 3.45 2.73 17.64
C GLY A 165 3.43 1.22 17.84
N SER A 166 2.48 0.52 17.22
CA SER A 166 2.40 -0.94 17.28
C SER A 166 3.59 -1.62 16.56
N THR A 167 4.04 -1.06 15.43
CA THR A 167 5.19 -1.59 14.68
C THR A 167 6.52 -1.35 15.42
N SER A 168 6.67 -0.21 16.11
CA SER A 168 7.89 0.10 16.87
C SER A 168 8.13 -0.84 18.05
N ILE A 169 7.08 -1.41 18.62
CA ILE A 169 7.19 -2.43 19.69
C ILE A 169 7.80 -3.71 19.13
N ILE A 170 7.45 -4.08 17.91
CA ILE A 170 7.97 -5.27 17.21
C ILE A 170 9.43 -5.03 16.80
N SER A 171 9.76 -3.87 16.24
CA SER A 171 11.11 -3.48 15.82
C SER A 171 12.08 -3.50 17.00
N LYS A 172 11.71 -2.89 18.14
CA LYS A 172 12.55 -2.94 19.37
C LYS A 172 12.81 -4.35 19.90
N ARG A 173 11.94 -5.31 19.63
CA ARG A 173 12.18 -6.72 19.98
C ARG A 173 13.10 -7.42 18.97
N MET A 174 13.12 -6.97 17.71
CA MET A 174 14.01 -7.51 16.68
C MET A 174 15.42 -6.93 16.83
N ASP A 175 15.57 -5.64 17.08
CA ASP A 175 16.88 -4.98 17.32
C ASP A 175 17.62 -5.58 18.53
N LYS A 176 16.89 -6.10 19.54
CA LYS A 176 17.48 -6.87 20.64
C LYS A 176 18.05 -8.24 20.20
N LYS A 177 17.57 -8.78 19.05
CA LYS A 177 18.10 -10.04 18.50
C LYS A 177 19.36 -9.80 17.64
N ASP A 178 19.45 -8.65 16.97
CA ASP A 178 20.62 -8.33 16.13
C ASP A 178 21.87 -7.99 16.95
N ASN A 179 21.69 -7.43 18.15
CA ASN A 179 22.82 -7.27 19.09
C ASN A 179 23.39 -8.61 19.61
N LEU A 180 22.65 -9.71 19.47
CA LEU A 180 23.17 -11.05 19.71
C LEU A 180 24.09 -11.56 18.58
N SER A 181 24.04 -10.95 17.41
CA SER A 181 24.83 -11.35 16.23
C SER A 181 26.31 -11.06 16.41
N ILE A 182 26.69 -9.92 17.01
CA ILE A 182 28.10 -9.55 17.24
C ILE A 182 28.71 -10.42 18.32
N ASP A 183 27.94 -10.70 19.38
CA ASP A 183 28.38 -11.58 20.47
C ASP A 183 28.46 -13.05 20.03
N GLN A 184 27.56 -13.49 19.14
CA GLN A 184 27.62 -14.80 18.50
C GLN A 184 28.77 -14.92 17.51
N LEU A 185 29.07 -13.84 16.75
CA LEU A 185 30.19 -13.79 15.83
C LEU A 185 31.52 -13.83 16.62
N SER A 186 31.63 -13.09 17.72
CA SER A 186 32.79 -13.09 18.63
C SER A 186 33.02 -14.47 19.27
N LYS A 187 31.92 -15.13 19.64
CA LYS A 187 31.95 -16.47 20.22
C LYS A 187 32.29 -17.56 19.19
N ALA A 188 31.79 -17.41 17.94
CA ALA A 188 32.17 -18.29 16.83
C ALA A 188 33.65 -18.12 16.46
N LEU A 189 34.16 -16.88 16.49
CA LEU A 189 35.57 -16.57 16.26
C LEU A 189 36.47 -17.23 17.36
N GLU A 190 36.02 -17.21 18.61
CA GLU A 190 36.72 -17.82 19.72
C GLU A 190 36.79 -19.35 19.63
N LEU A 191 35.71 -19.96 19.10
CA LEU A 191 35.65 -21.41 18.86
C LEU A 191 36.47 -21.85 17.62
N THR A 192 36.72 -20.93 16.68
CA THR A 192 37.49 -21.22 15.46
C THR A 192 39.00 -20.94 15.63
N LYS A 193 39.43 -20.49 16.82
CA LYS A 193 40.82 -20.15 17.13
C LYS A 193 41.83 -21.29 16.92
N ASP A 194 41.36 -22.52 16.89
CA ASP A 194 42.24 -23.70 16.77
C ASP A 194 42.37 -24.21 15.32
N THR A 195 41.64 -23.65 14.32
CA THR A 195 41.60 -24.26 12.99
C THR A 195 41.84 -23.27 11.83
N ALA A 196 41.94 -21.98 12.07
CA ALA A 196 42.07 -20.98 11.01
C ALA A 196 43.54 -20.56 10.75
N ILE A 197 43.89 -20.42 9.47
CA ILE A 197 45.18 -19.91 9.01
C ILE A 197 45.31 -18.45 9.48
N ASN A 198 46.51 -18.06 9.95
CA ASN A 198 46.77 -16.79 10.64
C ASN A 198 46.32 -15.51 9.90
N GLU A 199 46.31 -15.51 8.57
CA GLU A 199 45.89 -14.36 7.77
C GLU A 199 44.37 -14.11 7.80
N GLU A 200 43.54 -15.15 7.84
CA GLU A 200 42.08 -15.01 7.99
C GLU A 200 41.68 -14.50 9.35
N LYS A 201 42.44 -14.81 10.37
CA LYS A 201 42.21 -14.38 11.75
C LYS A 201 42.37 -12.87 11.91
N ASP A 202 43.40 -12.28 11.36
CA ASP A 202 43.67 -10.83 11.42
C ASP A 202 42.58 -10.02 10.72
N ILE A 203 42.02 -10.53 9.60
CA ILE A 203 40.90 -9.90 8.88
C ILE A 203 39.62 -9.96 9.70
N LEU A 204 39.31 -11.11 10.28
CA LEU A 204 38.10 -11.29 11.09
C LEU A 204 38.17 -10.52 12.42
N GLU A 205 39.32 -10.46 13.05
CA GLU A 205 39.55 -9.66 14.27
C GLU A 205 39.45 -8.14 13.96
N GLY A 206 39.90 -7.72 12.77
CA GLY A 206 39.71 -6.37 12.25
C GLY A 206 38.23 -5.99 12.04
N ILE A 207 37.44 -6.89 11.50
CA ILE A 207 35.98 -6.67 11.27
C ILE A 207 35.22 -6.56 12.61
N VAL A 208 35.49 -7.43 13.57
CA VAL A 208 34.89 -7.39 14.91
C VAL A 208 35.26 -6.11 15.65
N ARG A 209 36.53 -5.69 15.52
CA ARG A 209 37.01 -4.45 16.15
C ARG A 209 36.40 -3.20 15.53
N PHE A 210 36.16 -3.22 14.22
CA PHE A 210 35.51 -2.11 13.49
C PHE A 210 34.04 -2.01 13.87
N GLY A 211 33.32 -3.14 13.99
CA GLY A 211 31.93 -3.16 14.41
C GLY A 211 31.66 -2.70 15.84
N ASN A 212 32.69 -2.78 16.72
CA ASN A 212 32.58 -2.28 18.09
C ASN A 212 32.95 -0.79 18.28
N ILE A 213 33.40 -0.10 17.20
CA ILE A 213 33.79 1.32 17.28
C ILE A 213 32.58 2.22 16.95
N ASP A 214 31.56 1.71 16.25
CA ASP A 214 30.38 2.45 15.81
C ASP A 214 29.10 2.19 16.65
N ALA A 215 29.19 1.64 17.84
CA ALA A 215 28.04 1.39 18.73
C ALA A 215 27.96 2.37 19.90
#